data_684a348e073b0862b02e61c8dcfe0368
#
_entry.id   684a348e073b0862b02e61c8dcfe0368
#
_cell.length_a   1.000
_cell.length_b   1.000
_cell.length_c   1.000
_cell.angle_alpha   90.00
_cell.angle_beta   90.00
_cell.angle_gamma   90.00
#
_symmetry.space_group_name_H-M   'P 1'
#
loop_
_entity.id
_entity.type
_entity.pdbx_description
1 polymer ?
#
loop_
_entity_poly.entity_id
_entity_poly.type
_entity_poly.pdbx_seq_one_letter_code
_entity_poly.pdbx_strand_id
1 'polypeptide(L)'
;MAPGCVFARISGTLIERTAEAAVVEAGGLSYEIILPPCIGDKVPATPGEPVALEIYAVLNIDGNSGRFAYYGFTNAIERDFFEALLTVASIGPRSAARAFCAPMSTIADAIDRGDYAFLKTLPGIGQQKARDIVAKLQGKVAKFLLIRDAPLAPPRPIPDFADEALAVLLQLGYKRAEGEAMIRKTLDAQASIDDAERLLAEIYRRKAAKESL
;
A
#
# COMPACT_ATOMS: atom_id res chain seq x y z
N MET A 1 -7.20 13.23 -11.28
CA MET A 1 -5.93 12.68 -11.81
C MET A 1 -4.90 13.79 -11.76
N ALA A 2 -3.87 13.68 -10.93
CA ALA A 2 -2.76 14.63 -10.94
C ALA A 2 -2.00 14.47 -12.27
N PRO A 3 -1.74 15.54 -13.01
CA PRO A 3 -0.98 15.45 -14.25
C PRO A 3 0.49 15.21 -13.90
N GLY A 4 1.04 14.08 -14.32
CA GLY A 4 2.48 13.88 -14.31
C GLY A 4 3.05 12.64 -13.63
N CYS A 5 2.24 11.75 -13.07
CA CYS A 5 2.78 10.51 -12.50
C CYS A 5 3.01 9.48 -13.62
N VAL A 6 4.26 9.25 -14.00
CA VAL A 6 4.63 8.22 -14.99
C VAL A 6 4.43 6.81 -14.41
N PHE A 7 4.53 6.66 -13.10
CA PHE A 7 4.34 5.40 -12.37
C PHE A 7 3.34 5.61 -11.25
N ALA A 8 2.13 5.07 -11.41
CA ALA A 8 1.06 5.25 -10.42
C ALA A 8 0.98 4.11 -9.41
N ARG A 9 1.32 2.89 -9.83
CA ARG A 9 1.20 1.67 -9.02
C ARG A 9 2.19 0.62 -9.48
N ILE A 10 2.69 -0.17 -8.53
CA ILE A 10 3.44 -1.39 -8.80
C ILE A 10 2.74 -2.58 -8.17
N SER A 11 2.72 -3.71 -8.86
CA SER A 11 2.27 -4.99 -8.34
C SER A 11 3.26 -6.05 -8.76
N GLY A 12 3.74 -6.84 -7.81
CA GLY A 12 4.77 -7.84 -8.08
C GLY A 12 5.07 -8.70 -6.86
N THR A 13 6.27 -9.26 -6.83
CA THR A 13 6.74 -10.13 -5.77
C THR A 13 7.81 -9.40 -4.94
N LEU A 14 7.70 -9.48 -3.63
CA LEU A 14 8.71 -8.95 -2.72
C LEU A 14 9.99 -9.79 -2.83
N ILE A 15 11.10 -9.16 -3.16
CA ILE A 15 12.43 -9.81 -3.19
C ILE A 15 13.16 -9.60 -1.89
N GLU A 16 13.15 -8.37 -1.39
CA GLU A 16 13.85 -7.98 -0.16
C GLU A 16 13.11 -6.84 0.52
N ARG A 17 13.18 -6.79 1.83
CA ARG A 17 12.67 -5.69 2.63
C ARG A 17 13.68 -5.26 3.68
N THR A 18 13.89 -3.96 3.78
CA THR A 18 14.62 -3.29 4.87
C THR A 18 13.63 -2.44 5.69
N ALA A 19 14.13 -1.76 6.72
CA ALA A 19 13.31 -0.82 7.51
C ALA A 19 12.81 0.39 6.68
N GLU A 20 13.54 0.78 5.64
CA GLU A 20 13.28 2.01 4.87
C GLU A 20 12.85 1.76 3.42
N ALA A 21 12.99 0.53 2.92
CA ALA A 21 12.71 0.20 1.52
C ALA A 21 12.26 -1.24 1.32
N ALA A 22 11.57 -1.47 0.20
CA ALA A 22 11.27 -2.79 -0.33
C ALA A 22 11.77 -2.90 -1.77
N VAL A 23 12.33 -4.04 -2.12
CA VAL A 23 12.66 -4.40 -3.51
C VAL A 23 11.55 -5.29 -4.05
N VAL A 24 10.87 -4.81 -5.08
CA VAL A 24 9.73 -5.50 -5.70
C VAL A 24 10.08 -5.86 -7.13
N GLU A 25 9.98 -7.14 -7.46
CA GLU A 25 10.11 -7.62 -8.83
C GLU A 25 8.76 -7.51 -9.55
N ALA A 26 8.76 -6.84 -10.70
CA ALA A 26 7.59 -6.70 -11.55
C ALA A 26 8.02 -6.69 -13.02
N GLY A 27 7.49 -7.64 -13.80
CA GLY A 27 7.76 -7.73 -15.23
C GLY A 27 9.24 -7.99 -15.58
N GLY A 28 9.98 -8.73 -14.74
CA GLY A 28 11.39 -9.04 -14.95
C GLY A 28 12.36 -7.91 -14.56
N LEU A 29 11.85 -6.84 -13.93
CA LEU A 29 12.65 -5.75 -13.36
C LEU A 29 12.43 -5.67 -11.85
N SER A 30 13.48 -5.32 -11.11
CA SER A 30 13.41 -5.10 -9.67
C SER A 30 13.47 -3.60 -9.37
N TYR A 31 12.49 -3.14 -8.60
CA TYR A 31 12.33 -1.73 -8.22
C TYR A 31 12.59 -1.57 -6.73
N GLU A 32 13.52 -0.68 -6.38
CA GLU A 32 13.70 -0.25 -5.00
C GLU A 32 12.68 0.85 -4.66
N ILE A 33 11.84 0.60 -3.67
CA ILE A 33 10.74 1.46 -3.28
C ILE A 33 10.96 1.91 -1.84
N ILE A 34 11.11 3.20 -1.63
CA ILE A 34 11.25 3.82 -0.31
C ILE A 34 9.91 3.72 0.40
N LEU A 35 9.91 3.15 1.59
CA LEU A 35 8.73 3.00 2.42
C LEU A 35 8.79 4.01 3.57
N PRO A 36 7.82 4.93 3.69
CA PRO A 36 7.66 5.69 4.91
C PRO A 36 7.50 4.77 6.13
N PRO A 37 8.00 5.12 7.32
CA PRO A 37 8.02 4.21 8.48
C PRO A 37 6.66 3.58 8.82
N CYS A 38 5.58 4.37 8.84
CA CYS A 38 4.24 3.84 9.14
C CYS A 38 3.65 2.98 8.01
N ILE A 39 4.21 3.03 6.80
CA ILE A 39 3.83 2.19 5.67
C ILE A 39 4.62 0.88 5.71
N GLY A 40 5.89 0.95 6.10
CA GLY A 40 6.74 -0.23 6.23
C GLY A 40 6.04 -1.35 7.01
N ASP A 41 5.46 -1.05 8.16
CA ASP A 41 4.78 -2.04 9.02
C ASP A 41 3.57 -2.72 8.36
N LYS A 42 3.00 -2.12 7.31
CA LYS A 42 1.85 -2.63 6.57
C LYS A 42 2.23 -3.47 5.34
N VAL A 43 3.51 -3.47 4.96
CA VAL A 43 4.02 -4.21 3.80
C VAL A 43 4.51 -5.59 4.26
N PRO A 44 4.26 -6.67 3.50
CA PRO A 44 4.82 -7.99 3.80
C PRO A 44 6.31 -7.95 4.11
N ALA A 45 6.76 -8.80 5.03
CA ALA A 45 8.17 -8.88 5.41
C ALA A 45 8.89 -10.09 4.78
N THR A 46 8.13 -11.08 4.33
CA THR A 46 8.66 -12.34 3.84
C THR A 46 8.94 -12.25 2.34
N PRO A 47 10.19 -12.49 1.88
CA PRO A 47 10.49 -12.58 0.45
C PRO A 47 9.62 -13.65 -0.24
N GLY A 48 9.21 -13.37 -1.47
CA GLY A 48 8.31 -14.22 -2.25
C GLY A 48 6.82 -13.89 -2.09
N GLU A 49 6.44 -13.06 -1.12
CA GLU A 49 5.04 -12.64 -0.97
C GLU A 49 4.63 -11.62 -2.04
N PRO A 50 3.36 -11.68 -2.50
CA PRO A 50 2.82 -10.69 -3.42
C PRO A 50 2.67 -9.34 -2.71
N VAL A 51 3.07 -8.27 -3.39
CA VAL A 51 2.95 -6.90 -2.90
C VAL A 51 2.37 -5.99 -3.98
N ALA A 52 1.51 -5.07 -3.58
CA ALA A 52 0.99 -4.03 -4.43
C ALA A 52 1.06 -2.68 -3.70
N LEU A 53 1.67 -1.69 -4.32
CA LEU A 53 1.88 -0.37 -3.75
C LEU A 53 1.47 0.72 -4.73
N GLU A 54 0.82 1.76 -4.23
CA GLU A 54 0.69 3.03 -4.93
C GLU A 54 2.02 3.75 -4.91
N ILE A 55 2.42 4.33 -6.02
CA ILE A 55 3.75 4.92 -6.18
C ILE A 55 3.66 6.43 -6.38
N TYR A 56 4.54 7.15 -5.69
CA TYR A 56 4.91 8.50 -6.03
C TYR A 56 6.36 8.50 -6.52
N ALA A 57 6.55 8.83 -7.80
CA ALA A 57 7.87 8.82 -8.43
C ALA A 57 8.45 10.24 -8.48
N VAL A 58 9.70 10.38 -8.10
CA VAL A 58 10.46 11.63 -8.19
C VAL A 58 11.69 11.41 -9.07
N LEU A 59 11.89 12.28 -10.03
CA LEU A 59 13.15 12.35 -10.77
C LEU A 59 14.08 13.34 -10.09
N ASN A 60 15.15 12.85 -9.50
CA ASN A 60 16.23 13.68 -8.96
C ASN A 60 17.28 13.87 -10.05
N ILE A 61 17.49 15.12 -10.46
CA ILE A 61 18.51 15.48 -11.45
C ILE A 61 19.68 16.10 -10.69
N ASP A 62 20.86 15.51 -10.86
CA ASP A 62 22.12 16.02 -10.32
C ASP A 62 23.16 16.13 -11.47
N GLY A 63 23.39 17.35 -11.88
CA GLY A 63 24.22 17.61 -13.05
C GLY A 63 23.70 16.91 -14.31
N ASN A 64 24.49 15.99 -14.86
CA ASN A 64 24.16 15.24 -16.08
C ASN A 64 23.55 13.88 -15.79
N SER A 65 23.21 13.54 -14.52
CA SER A 65 22.62 12.28 -14.15
C SER A 65 21.23 12.48 -13.55
N GLY A 66 20.29 11.58 -13.92
CA GLY A 66 18.95 11.52 -13.34
C GLY A 66 18.72 10.19 -12.64
N ARG A 67 18.13 10.22 -11.45
CA ARG A 67 17.74 9.02 -10.71
C ARG A 67 16.27 9.12 -10.31
N PHE A 68 15.52 8.06 -10.57
CA PHE A 68 14.19 7.94 -10.01
C PHE A 68 14.27 7.51 -8.54
N ALA A 69 13.46 8.12 -7.70
CA ALA A 69 13.15 7.66 -6.36
C ALA A 69 11.65 7.34 -6.32
N TYR A 70 11.31 6.13 -5.90
CA TYR A 70 9.94 5.65 -5.79
C TYR A 70 9.56 5.61 -4.32
N TYR A 71 8.47 6.29 -3.95
CA TYR A 71 7.89 6.25 -2.62
C TYR A 71 6.62 5.40 -2.68
N GLY A 72 6.52 4.37 -1.82
CA GLY A 72 5.43 3.41 -1.82
C GLY A 72 4.43 3.66 -0.70
N PHE A 73 3.15 3.44 -1.02
CA PHE A 73 2.01 3.58 -0.11
C PHE A 73 1.06 2.39 -0.29
N THR A 74 0.32 2.03 0.76
CA THR A 74 -0.60 0.90 0.67
C THR A 74 -1.89 1.23 -0.07
N ASN A 75 -2.22 2.51 -0.17
CA ASN A 75 -3.42 2.98 -0.88
C ASN A 75 -3.23 4.39 -1.45
N ALA A 76 -4.11 4.77 -2.38
CA ALA A 76 -4.07 6.06 -3.05
C ALA A 76 -4.25 7.26 -2.11
N ILE A 77 -4.92 7.06 -0.98
CA ILE A 77 -5.20 8.15 -0.04
C ILE A 77 -3.95 8.52 0.75
N GLU A 78 -3.16 7.54 1.16
CA GLU A 78 -1.86 7.77 1.79
C GLU A 78 -0.91 8.49 0.83
N ARG A 79 -0.90 8.10 -0.45
CA ARG A 79 -0.16 8.80 -1.50
C ARG A 79 -0.65 10.24 -1.67
N ASP A 80 -1.97 10.46 -1.76
CA ASP A 80 -2.55 11.80 -1.91
C ASP A 80 -2.24 12.70 -0.71
N PHE A 81 -2.19 12.14 0.51
CA PHE A 81 -1.79 12.89 1.69
C PHE A 81 -0.29 13.26 1.64
N PHE A 82 0.55 12.33 1.20
CA PHE A 82 1.96 12.61 0.96
C PHE A 82 2.13 13.73 -0.08
N GLU A 83 1.40 13.69 -1.19
CA GLU A 83 1.40 14.74 -2.20
C GLU A 83 0.94 16.09 -1.62
N ALA A 84 -0.07 16.07 -0.74
CA ALA A 84 -0.51 17.28 -0.05
C ALA A 84 0.62 17.89 0.80
N LEU A 85 1.41 17.09 1.52
CA LEU A 85 2.58 17.58 2.27
C LEU A 85 3.63 18.21 1.35
N LEU A 86 3.83 17.68 0.14
CA LEU A 86 4.76 18.24 -0.83
C LEU A 86 4.33 19.59 -1.41
N THR A 87 3.07 19.99 -1.24
CA THR A 87 2.62 21.34 -1.62
C THR A 87 3.17 22.43 -0.69
N VAL A 88 3.73 22.05 0.45
CA VAL A 88 4.38 22.96 1.40
C VAL A 88 5.82 23.19 0.93
N ALA A 89 6.17 24.41 0.56
CA ALA A 89 7.45 24.74 -0.08
C ALA A 89 8.69 24.31 0.71
N SER A 90 8.60 24.26 2.03
CA SER A 90 9.70 23.84 2.91
C SER A 90 9.83 22.32 3.07
N ILE A 91 8.97 21.51 2.42
CA ILE A 91 8.91 20.06 2.55
C ILE A 91 9.18 19.38 1.20
N GLY A 92 10.33 18.71 1.13
CA GLY A 92 10.65 17.84 0.00
C GLY A 92 10.27 16.37 0.28
N PRO A 93 10.31 15.49 -0.75
CA PRO A 93 9.87 14.10 -0.67
C PRO A 93 10.53 13.31 0.48
N ARG A 94 11.84 13.47 0.68
CA ARG A 94 12.58 12.80 1.75
C ARG A 94 12.12 13.25 3.15
N SER A 95 11.83 14.54 3.34
CA SER A 95 11.31 15.08 4.60
C SER A 95 9.88 14.61 4.85
N ALA A 96 9.03 14.60 3.83
CA ALA A 96 7.66 14.12 3.91
C ALA A 96 7.64 12.64 4.28
N ALA A 97 8.43 11.78 3.60
CA ALA A 97 8.51 10.35 3.92
C ALA A 97 8.93 10.08 5.36
N ARG A 98 9.93 10.80 5.87
CA ARG A 98 10.38 10.65 7.27
C ARG A 98 9.34 11.14 8.28
N ALA A 99 8.56 12.17 7.95
CA ALA A 99 7.47 12.65 8.80
C ALA A 99 6.30 11.67 8.89
N PHE A 100 6.18 10.74 7.94
CA PHE A 100 5.19 9.65 7.93
C PHE A 100 5.58 8.51 8.89
N CYS A 101 5.93 8.85 10.12
CA CYS A 101 6.26 7.90 11.18
C CYS A 101 5.07 7.61 12.13
N ALA A 102 3.98 8.34 11.95
CA ALA A 102 2.72 8.14 12.66
C ALA A 102 1.59 7.88 11.64
N PRO A 103 0.45 7.31 12.05
CA PRO A 103 -0.70 7.14 11.20
C PRO A 103 -1.12 8.45 10.52
N MET A 104 -1.52 8.37 9.25
CA MET A 104 -1.92 9.53 8.46
C MET A 104 -3.03 10.33 9.14
N SER A 105 -4.03 9.66 9.71
CA SER A 105 -5.14 10.28 10.43
C SER A 105 -4.66 11.12 11.62
N THR A 106 -3.66 10.64 12.36
CA THR A 106 -3.08 11.36 13.50
C THR A 106 -2.36 12.63 13.05
N ILE A 107 -1.60 12.53 11.96
CA ILE A 107 -0.89 13.70 11.40
C ILE A 107 -1.91 14.71 10.85
N ALA A 108 -2.93 14.25 10.13
CA ALA A 108 -3.98 15.10 9.58
C ALA A 108 -4.79 15.82 10.68
N ASP A 109 -5.12 15.12 11.76
CA ASP A 109 -5.80 15.69 12.92
C ASP A 109 -4.94 16.77 13.61
N ALA A 110 -3.65 16.52 13.80
CA ALA A 110 -2.73 17.50 14.34
C ALA A 110 -2.62 18.76 13.46
N ILE A 111 -2.63 18.58 12.14
CA ILE A 111 -2.64 19.72 11.19
C ILE A 111 -3.93 20.51 11.32
N ASP A 112 -5.08 19.83 11.35
CA ASP A 112 -6.39 20.49 11.40
C ASP A 112 -6.59 21.27 12.69
N ARG A 113 -6.15 20.72 13.82
CA ARG A 113 -6.17 21.40 15.12
C ARG A 113 -5.06 22.43 15.36
N GLY A 114 -4.09 22.50 14.44
CA GLY A 114 -2.93 23.36 14.60
C GLY A 114 -2.01 22.93 15.75
N ASP A 115 -1.88 21.63 15.99
CA ASP A 115 -1.01 21.08 17.05
C ASP A 115 0.47 21.14 16.64
N TYR A 116 1.05 22.31 16.78
CA TYR A 116 2.48 22.53 16.49
C TYR A 116 3.40 21.70 17.41
N ALA A 117 2.94 21.36 18.61
CA ALA A 117 3.75 20.59 19.56
C ALA A 117 3.95 19.17 19.02
N PHE A 118 2.88 18.51 18.61
CA PHE A 118 2.95 17.20 17.97
C PHE A 118 3.73 17.26 16.65
N LEU A 119 3.41 18.20 15.76
CA LEU A 119 4.07 18.27 14.45
C LEU A 119 5.59 18.42 14.56
N LYS A 120 6.09 19.09 15.57
CA LYS A 120 7.54 19.23 15.83
C LYS A 120 8.20 17.92 16.29
N THR A 121 7.46 16.94 16.77
CA THR A 121 8.00 15.63 17.13
C THR A 121 8.29 14.77 15.92
N LEU A 122 7.69 15.11 14.77
CA LEU A 122 7.89 14.35 13.53
C LEU A 122 9.32 14.57 12.97
N PRO A 123 10.01 13.49 12.58
CA PRO A 123 11.37 13.57 12.07
C PRO A 123 11.52 14.52 10.88
N GLY A 124 12.43 15.50 11.00
CA GLY A 124 12.70 16.49 9.95
C GLY A 124 11.71 17.65 9.88
N ILE A 125 10.76 17.74 10.83
CA ILE A 125 9.81 18.84 10.98
C ILE A 125 10.20 19.71 12.17
N GLY A 126 10.84 20.84 11.89
CA GLY A 126 11.13 21.86 12.90
C GLY A 126 9.98 22.88 13.03
N GLN A 127 10.19 23.87 13.92
CA GLN A 127 9.15 24.87 14.24
C GLN A 127 8.61 25.61 13.00
N GLN A 128 9.51 26.01 12.09
CA GLN A 128 9.08 26.74 10.89
C GLN A 128 8.27 25.85 9.96
N LYS A 129 8.74 24.63 9.70
CA LYS A 129 8.01 23.67 8.86
C LYS A 129 6.63 23.31 9.42
N ALA A 130 6.51 23.15 10.75
CA ALA A 130 5.23 22.91 11.39
C ALA A 130 4.23 24.07 11.15
N ARG A 131 4.70 25.31 11.21
CA ARG A 131 3.88 26.49 10.88
C ARG A 131 3.48 26.51 9.42
N ASP A 132 4.41 26.23 8.50
CA ASP A 132 4.15 26.21 7.06
C ASP A 132 3.14 25.13 6.70
N ILE A 133 3.23 23.93 7.34
CA ILE A 133 2.28 22.83 7.16
C ILE A 133 0.87 23.27 7.56
N VAL A 134 0.70 23.79 8.78
CA VAL A 134 -0.61 24.22 9.27
C VAL A 134 -1.15 25.34 8.40
N ALA A 135 -0.37 26.37 8.11
CA ALA A 135 -0.80 27.50 7.28
C ALA A 135 -1.27 27.08 5.88
N LYS A 136 -0.66 26.04 5.31
CA LYS A 136 -0.98 25.57 3.94
C LYS A 136 -2.10 24.55 3.91
N LEU A 137 -2.19 23.65 4.90
CA LEU A 137 -3.01 22.45 4.85
C LEU A 137 -4.18 22.43 5.82
N GLN A 138 -4.21 23.27 6.87
CA GLN A 138 -5.36 23.38 7.78
C GLN A 138 -6.64 23.63 7.02
N GLY A 139 -7.72 22.92 7.37
CA GLY A 139 -9.00 22.93 6.67
C GLY A 139 -9.02 22.18 5.33
N LYS A 140 -7.86 21.78 4.78
CA LYS A 140 -7.76 21.00 3.54
C LYS A 140 -7.55 19.51 3.78
N VAL A 141 -7.15 19.15 4.99
CA VAL A 141 -6.88 17.75 5.39
C VAL A 141 -8.13 17.02 5.88
N ALA A 142 -9.28 17.67 5.95
CA ALA A 142 -10.53 17.09 6.44
C ALA A 142 -10.92 15.77 5.74
N LYS A 143 -10.65 15.67 4.44
CA LYS A 143 -10.88 14.42 3.68
C LYS A 143 -10.06 13.23 4.20
N PHE A 144 -8.91 13.48 4.81
CA PHE A 144 -8.05 12.43 5.36
C PHE A 144 -8.41 12.05 6.81
N LEU A 145 -9.15 12.92 7.52
CA LEU A 145 -9.69 12.65 8.86
C LEU A 145 -10.86 11.65 8.83
N LEU A 146 -11.64 11.69 7.76
CA LEU A 146 -12.80 10.80 7.58
C LEU A 146 -12.38 9.36 7.30
N ILE A 147 -11.16 9.18 6.86
CA ILE A 147 -10.59 7.87 6.65
C ILE A 147 -9.99 7.46 7.99
N ARG A 148 -10.78 6.75 8.77
CA ARG A 148 -10.18 5.92 9.82
C ARG A 148 -9.10 5.12 9.10
N ASP A 149 -7.87 5.10 9.64
CA ASP A 149 -6.88 4.09 9.29
C ASP A 149 -7.61 2.76 9.47
N ALA A 150 -8.28 2.32 8.40
CA ALA A 150 -8.87 1.00 8.42
C ALA A 150 -7.66 0.11 8.66
N PRO A 151 -7.58 -0.61 9.79
CA PRO A 151 -6.66 -1.71 9.85
C PRO A 151 -6.88 -2.41 8.52
N LEU A 152 -5.82 -2.75 7.79
CA LEU A 152 -5.92 -3.68 6.67
C LEU A 152 -6.94 -4.69 7.14
N ALA A 153 -8.13 -4.74 6.51
CA ALA A 153 -9.19 -5.62 6.99
C ALA A 153 -8.46 -6.94 7.23
N PRO A 154 -8.43 -7.47 8.45
CA PRO A 154 -7.66 -8.67 8.73
C PRO A 154 -8.04 -9.61 7.60
N PRO A 155 -7.10 -10.28 6.94
CA PRO A 155 -7.42 -11.13 5.80
C PRO A 155 -8.67 -11.86 6.23
N ARG A 156 -9.79 -11.64 5.52
CA ARG A 156 -11.12 -12.11 5.99
C ARG A 156 -10.85 -13.52 6.46
N PRO A 157 -11.17 -13.88 7.71
CA PRO A 157 -10.85 -15.21 8.19
C PRO A 157 -11.38 -16.13 7.11
N ILE A 158 -10.46 -16.93 6.54
CA ILE A 158 -10.82 -17.90 5.52
C ILE A 158 -11.92 -18.70 6.21
N PRO A 159 -13.15 -18.72 5.72
CA PRO A 159 -14.24 -19.40 6.41
C PRO A 159 -13.84 -20.87 6.58
N ASP A 160 -14.22 -21.52 7.66
CA ASP A 160 -13.86 -22.92 7.97
C ASP A 160 -14.11 -23.87 6.78
N PHE A 161 -15.12 -23.58 5.95
CA PHE A 161 -15.38 -24.32 4.72
C PHE A 161 -14.30 -24.16 3.62
N ALA A 162 -13.49 -23.12 3.68
CA ALA A 162 -12.41 -22.92 2.70
C ALA A 162 -11.19 -23.80 3.00
N ASP A 163 -10.96 -24.17 4.26
CA ASP A 163 -9.96 -25.19 4.60
C ASP A 163 -10.36 -26.57 4.06
N GLU A 164 -11.65 -26.87 4.07
CA GLU A 164 -12.23 -28.08 3.49
C GLU A 164 -12.06 -28.10 1.96
N ALA A 165 -12.35 -26.99 1.31
CA ALA A 165 -12.10 -26.81 -0.13
C ALA A 165 -10.61 -26.91 -0.49
N LEU A 166 -9.72 -26.35 0.34
CA LEU A 166 -8.29 -26.47 0.16
C LEU A 166 -7.81 -27.91 0.24
N ALA A 167 -8.32 -28.69 1.23
CA ALA A 167 -7.98 -30.09 1.38
C ALA A 167 -8.35 -30.90 0.13
N VAL A 168 -9.50 -30.63 -0.48
CA VAL A 168 -9.92 -31.25 -1.74
C VAL A 168 -9.01 -30.86 -2.89
N LEU A 169 -8.62 -29.59 -3.03
CA LEU A 169 -7.71 -29.14 -4.07
C LEU A 169 -6.33 -29.80 -3.94
N LEU A 170 -5.82 -29.98 -2.72
CA LEU A 170 -4.56 -30.68 -2.46
C LEU A 170 -4.66 -32.17 -2.86
N GLN A 171 -5.76 -32.83 -2.57
CA GLN A 171 -6.01 -34.22 -3.00
C GLN A 171 -6.06 -34.37 -4.53
N LEU A 172 -6.49 -33.33 -5.23
CA LEU A 172 -6.51 -33.26 -6.69
C LEU A 172 -5.16 -32.88 -7.32
N GLY A 173 -4.12 -32.74 -6.49
CA GLY A 173 -2.74 -32.55 -6.95
C GLY A 173 -2.32 -31.07 -7.11
N TYR A 174 -3.15 -30.10 -6.69
CA TYR A 174 -2.75 -28.70 -6.68
C TYR A 174 -1.73 -28.43 -5.56
N LYS A 175 -0.79 -27.54 -5.82
CA LYS A 175 0.12 -27.07 -4.75
C LYS A 175 -0.66 -26.17 -3.77
N ARG A 176 -0.27 -26.19 -2.50
CA ARG A 176 -0.96 -25.42 -1.45
C ARG A 176 -1.13 -23.95 -1.80
N ALA A 177 -0.05 -23.28 -2.24
CA ALA A 177 -0.08 -21.88 -2.64
C ALA A 177 -1.03 -21.61 -3.81
N GLU A 178 -1.15 -22.55 -4.74
CA GLU A 178 -2.05 -22.46 -5.88
C GLU A 178 -3.52 -22.61 -5.43
N GLY A 179 -3.81 -23.60 -4.58
CA GLY A 179 -5.15 -23.80 -4.00
C GLY A 179 -5.62 -22.60 -3.20
N GLU A 180 -4.78 -22.05 -2.34
CA GLU A 180 -5.09 -20.85 -1.53
C GLU A 180 -5.35 -19.63 -2.43
N ALA A 181 -4.56 -19.44 -3.50
CA ALA A 181 -4.78 -18.36 -4.46
C ALA A 181 -6.11 -18.49 -5.22
N MET A 182 -6.49 -19.72 -5.62
CA MET A 182 -7.75 -20.00 -6.30
C MET A 182 -8.96 -19.72 -5.37
N ILE A 183 -8.90 -20.15 -4.13
CA ILE A 183 -9.91 -19.91 -3.10
C ILE A 183 -10.09 -18.41 -2.87
N ARG A 184 -9.00 -17.71 -2.56
CA ARG A 184 -9.03 -16.26 -2.29
C ARG A 184 -9.62 -15.48 -3.45
N LYS A 185 -9.15 -15.75 -4.67
CA LYS A 185 -9.65 -15.08 -5.87
C LYS A 185 -11.16 -15.32 -6.10
N THR A 186 -11.67 -16.48 -5.72
CA THR A 186 -13.07 -16.82 -5.88
C THR A 186 -13.93 -16.15 -4.82
N LEU A 187 -13.49 -16.13 -3.57
CA LEU A 187 -14.17 -15.45 -2.47
C LEU A 187 -14.18 -13.92 -2.63
N ASP A 188 -13.09 -13.33 -3.14
CA ASP A 188 -13.01 -11.89 -3.42
C ASP A 188 -14.00 -11.46 -4.51
N ALA A 189 -14.26 -12.33 -5.48
CA ALA A 189 -15.16 -12.04 -6.59
C ALA A 189 -16.63 -12.37 -6.27
N GLN A 190 -16.89 -13.24 -5.31
CA GLN A 190 -18.24 -13.70 -4.95
C GLN A 190 -18.34 -13.95 -3.44
N ALA A 191 -18.65 -12.89 -2.70
CA ALA A 191 -18.70 -12.89 -1.24
C ALA A 191 -19.92 -13.68 -0.65
N SER A 192 -20.80 -14.20 -1.50
CA SER A 192 -22.02 -14.92 -1.08
C SER A 192 -21.85 -16.44 -1.00
N ILE A 193 -20.63 -16.95 -1.19
CA ILE A 193 -20.34 -18.38 -1.08
C ILE A 193 -20.19 -18.73 0.39
N ASP A 194 -20.95 -19.71 0.84
CA ASP A 194 -21.13 -20.10 2.25
C ASP A 194 -20.78 -21.57 2.55
N ASP A 195 -20.40 -22.36 1.52
CA ASP A 195 -19.99 -23.75 1.66
C ASP A 195 -18.84 -24.15 0.72
N ALA A 196 -18.14 -25.25 1.08
CA ALA A 196 -16.97 -25.76 0.35
C ALA A 196 -17.32 -26.28 -1.05
N GLU A 197 -18.50 -26.88 -1.22
CA GLU A 197 -18.92 -27.50 -2.47
C GLU A 197 -19.21 -26.42 -3.55
N ARG A 198 -19.90 -25.36 -3.17
CA ARG A 198 -20.14 -24.19 -4.03
C ARG A 198 -18.87 -23.46 -4.36
N LEU A 199 -17.94 -23.35 -3.40
CA LEU A 199 -16.62 -22.75 -3.63
C LEU A 199 -15.84 -23.52 -4.68
N LEU A 200 -15.77 -24.84 -4.55
CA LEU A 200 -15.11 -25.70 -5.51
C LEU A 200 -15.77 -25.65 -6.91
N ALA A 201 -17.10 -25.70 -6.95
CA ALA A 201 -17.83 -25.59 -8.22
C ALA A 201 -17.53 -24.28 -8.96
N GLU A 202 -17.47 -23.15 -8.25
CA GLU A 202 -17.16 -21.86 -8.83
C GLU A 202 -15.69 -21.76 -9.27
N ILE A 203 -14.75 -22.33 -8.53
CA ILE A 203 -13.33 -22.42 -8.89
C ILE A 203 -13.21 -23.17 -10.23
N TYR A 204 -13.85 -24.32 -10.37
CA TYR A 204 -13.79 -25.11 -11.61
C TYR A 204 -14.48 -24.44 -12.78
N ARG A 205 -15.62 -23.79 -12.56
CA ARG A 205 -16.32 -23.02 -13.59
C ARG A 205 -15.43 -21.94 -14.18
N ARG A 206 -14.71 -21.19 -13.34
CA ARG A 206 -13.78 -20.13 -13.76
C ARG A 206 -12.55 -20.66 -14.46
N LYS A 207 -12.07 -21.82 -14.07
CA LYS A 207 -10.95 -22.47 -14.73
C LYS A 207 -11.33 -22.93 -16.14
N ALA A 208 -12.48 -23.59 -16.29
CA ALA A 208 -13.00 -24.03 -17.59
C ALA A 208 -13.23 -22.86 -18.56
N ALA A 209 -13.76 -21.74 -18.05
CA ALA A 209 -13.95 -20.53 -18.86
C ALA A 209 -12.62 -19.90 -19.33
N LYS A 210 -11.51 -20.16 -18.63
CA LYS A 210 -10.19 -19.63 -18.98
C LYS A 210 -9.41 -20.53 -19.96
N GLU A 211 -9.75 -21.82 -20.00
CA GLU A 211 -9.17 -22.79 -20.94
C GLU A 211 -9.90 -22.80 -22.30
N SER A 212 -11.03 -22.09 -22.41
CA SER A 212 -11.84 -21.99 -23.64
C SER A 212 -11.59 -20.71 -24.43
N LEU A 213 -10.59 -19.89 -24.06
CA LEU A 213 -10.15 -18.65 -24.72
C LEU A 213 -8.72 -18.80 -25.24
#